data_8ce8697b7b75bd6900070caec5980de8
#
_entry.id   8ce8697b7b75bd6900070caec5980de8
#
_cell.length_a   1.000
_cell.length_b   1.000
_cell.length_c   1.000
_cell.angle_alpha   90.00
_cell.angle_beta   90.00
_cell.angle_gamma   90.00
#
_symmetry.space_group_name_H-M   'P 1'
#
loop_
_entity.id
_entity.type
_entity.pdbx_description
1 polymer ?
#
loop_
_entity_poly.entity_id
_entity_poly.type
_entity_poly.pdbx_seq_one_letter_code
_entity_poly.pdbx_strand_id
1 'polypeptide(L)'
;MRAFVFTDPALTSRAGQFVWLELNVDDERNAALRERLTLEALPTFYVLDPADESVVMRRVDGMTVVEMGSFLDEARAAATGTAPSSPAEAALLKADRLNGEGKKAEAAAAYREALDQAPAGWPPYGRAVVALLFLHQMQDENAKGLALAREALPRLSGSSASVMAARGGLDCA
;
A
#
# COMPACT_ATOMS: atom_id res chain seq x y z
N MET A 1 -4.61 -5.18 14.81
CA MET A 1 -5.63 -4.97 13.77
C MET A 1 -6.83 -5.89 13.89
N ARG A 2 -6.65 -7.22 14.06
CA ARG A 2 -7.77 -8.19 14.13
C ARG A 2 -8.81 -7.84 15.19
N ALA A 3 -8.41 -7.40 16.36
CA ALA A 3 -9.30 -7.12 17.49
C ALA A 3 -10.05 -5.77 17.40
N PHE A 4 -9.61 -4.84 16.56
CA PHE A 4 -10.16 -3.48 16.58
C PHE A 4 -10.60 -2.95 15.21
N VAL A 5 -9.96 -3.40 14.13
CA VAL A 5 -10.30 -2.92 12.77
C VAL A 5 -11.26 -3.89 12.09
N PHE A 6 -10.89 -5.16 11.95
CA PHE A 6 -11.71 -6.13 11.22
C PHE A 6 -13.05 -6.49 11.89
N THR A 7 -13.19 -6.19 13.18
CA THR A 7 -14.44 -6.42 13.92
C THR A 7 -15.30 -5.17 14.05
N ASP A 8 -14.89 -4.05 13.46
CA ASP A 8 -15.62 -2.80 13.57
C ASP A 8 -16.91 -2.86 12.73
N PRO A 9 -18.09 -2.51 13.31
CA PRO A 9 -19.36 -2.48 12.59
C PRO A 9 -19.37 -1.61 11.33
N ALA A 10 -18.54 -0.57 11.25
CA ALA A 10 -18.42 0.30 10.08
C ALA A 10 -17.93 -0.44 8.82
N LEU A 11 -17.28 -1.61 8.97
CA LEU A 11 -16.84 -2.43 7.85
C LEU A 11 -17.85 -3.50 7.43
N THR A 12 -18.94 -3.69 8.17
CA THR A 12 -19.91 -4.77 7.92
C THR A 12 -20.51 -4.71 6.52
N SER A 13 -20.81 -3.51 6.01
CA SER A 13 -21.36 -3.33 4.65
C SER A 13 -20.40 -3.74 3.53
N ARG A 14 -19.08 -3.81 3.83
CA ARG A 14 -18.02 -4.19 2.89
C ARG A 14 -17.62 -5.65 3.01
N ALA A 15 -17.88 -6.28 4.16
CA ALA A 15 -17.41 -7.63 4.47
C ALA A 15 -17.84 -8.68 3.44
N GLY A 16 -19.07 -8.61 2.94
CA GLY A 16 -19.61 -9.54 1.94
C GLY A 16 -19.16 -9.28 0.49
N GLN A 17 -18.36 -8.23 0.26
CA GLN A 17 -17.88 -7.86 -1.08
C GLN A 17 -16.51 -8.47 -1.41
N PHE A 18 -15.86 -9.09 -0.43
CA PHE A 18 -14.53 -9.67 -0.56
C PHE A 18 -14.48 -11.06 0.06
N VAL A 19 -13.62 -11.91 -0.51
CA VAL A 19 -13.19 -13.15 0.16
C VAL A 19 -11.98 -12.79 1.03
N TRP A 20 -12.12 -12.96 2.34
CA TRP A 20 -11.09 -12.59 3.31
C TRP A 20 -10.18 -13.78 3.59
N LEU A 21 -8.88 -13.58 3.39
CA LEU A 21 -7.87 -14.56 3.71
C LEU A 21 -6.87 -13.95 4.70
N GLU A 22 -6.58 -14.67 5.76
CA GLU A 22 -5.48 -14.36 6.69
C GLU A 22 -4.43 -15.46 6.55
N LEU A 23 -3.22 -15.07 6.16
CA LEU A 23 -2.14 -15.99 5.87
C LEU A 23 -1.00 -15.77 6.87
N ASN A 24 -0.62 -16.84 7.55
CA ASN A 24 0.58 -16.84 8.37
C ASN A 24 1.79 -17.04 7.44
N VAL A 25 2.71 -16.08 7.44
CA VAL A 25 3.91 -16.13 6.59
C VAL A 25 4.92 -17.17 7.05
N ASP A 26 4.84 -17.63 8.30
CA ASP A 26 5.71 -18.66 8.84
C ASP A 26 5.21 -20.09 8.56
N ASP A 27 3.99 -20.22 8.01
CA ASP A 27 3.41 -21.53 7.66
C ASP A 27 3.91 -21.96 6.27
N GLU A 28 4.59 -23.11 6.22
CA GLU A 28 5.14 -23.67 4.98
C GLU A 28 4.08 -23.95 3.91
N ARG A 29 2.83 -24.16 4.30
CA ARG A 29 1.70 -24.30 3.34
C ARG A 29 1.47 -23.04 2.50
N ASN A 30 1.94 -21.89 2.99
CA ASN A 30 1.83 -20.60 2.31
C ASN A 30 3.09 -20.21 1.53
N ALA A 31 4.11 -21.10 1.43
CA ALA A 31 5.39 -20.79 0.82
C ALA A 31 5.25 -20.29 -0.62
N ALA A 32 4.47 -20.97 -1.46
CA ALA A 32 4.25 -20.58 -2.86
C ALA A 32 3.63 -19.18 -2.99
N LEU A 33 2.69 -18.82 -2.11
CA LEU A 33 2.09 -17.49 -2.11
C LEU A 33 3.07 -16.42 -1.62
N ARG A 34 3.86 -16.74 -0.60
CA ARG A 34 4.92 -15.87 -0.06
C ARG A 34 6.00 -15.56 -1.09
N GLU A 35 6.37 -16.53 -1.93
CA GLU A 35 7.32 -16.32 -3.04
C GLU A 35 6.74 -15.42 -4.14
N ARG A 36 5.44 -15.52 -4.38
CA ARG A 36 4.76 -14.75 -5.42
C ARG A 36 4.49 -13.30 -5.00
N LEU A 37 4.14 -13.09 -3.73
CA LEU A 37 3.78 -11.78 -3.21
C LEU A 37 4.95 -11.13 -2.48
N THR A 38 5.31 -9.92 -2.89
CA THR A 38 6.40 -9.17 -2.25
C THR A 38 6.01 -8.73 -0.83
N LEU A 39 6.76 -9.18 0.17
CA LEU A 39 6.55 -8.82 1.58
C LEU A 39 7.73 -7.99 2.09
N GLU A 40 7.52 -6.69 2.26
CA GLU A 40 8.53 -5.79 2.84
C GLU A 40 8.41 -5.69 4.36
N ALA A 41 7.19 -5.72 4.87
CA ALA A 41 6.90 -5.64 6.29
C ALA A 41 5.53 -6.25 6.60
N LEU A 42 5.23 -6.46 7.88
CA LEU A 42 3.94 -6.97 8.35
C LEU A 42 3.23 -5.91 9.22
N PRO A 43 1.92 -5.80 9.09
CA PRO A 43 1.06 -6.49 8.14
C PRO A 43 1.20 -5.93 6.71
N THR A 44 1.07 -6.77 5.70
CA THR A 44 0.87 -6.36 4.30
C THR A 44 -0.50 -6.86 3.84
N PHE A 45 -1.25 -6.00 3.18
CA PHE A 45 -2.56 -6.29 2.61
C PHE A 45 -2.46 -6.32 1.09
N TYR A 46 -3.05 -7.35 0.51
CA TYR A 46 -3.22 -7.50 -0.92
C TYR A 46 -4.69 -7.62 -1.27
N VAL A 47 -5.10 -6.96 -2.33
CA VAL A 47 -6.35 -7.24 -3.03
C VAL A 47 -5.98 -7.85 -4.38
N LEU A 48 -6.48 -9.04 -4.62
CA LEU A 48 -6.21 -9.82 -5.83
C LEU A 48 -7.46 -9.89 -6.68
N ASP A 49 -7.28 -9.88 -8.00
CA ASP A 49 -8.36 -10.19 -8.93
C ASP A 49 -8.67 -11.70 -8.83
N PRO A 50 -9.94 -12.10 -8.60
CA PRO A 50 -10.29 -13.52 -8.49
C PRO A 50 -10.19 -14.28 -9.80
N ALA A 51 -10.10 -13.60 -10.95
CA ALA A 51 -10.03 -14.26 -12.25
C ALA A 51 -8.64 -14.80 -12.59
N ASP A 52 -7.58 -14.06 -12.21
CA ASP A 52 -6.20 -14.41 -12.57
C ASP A 52 -5.21 -14.25 -11.39
N GLU A 53 -5.74 -13.88 -10.22
CA GLU A 53 -4.99 -13.64 -8.99
C GLU A 53 -3.91 -12.53 -9.13
N SER A 54 -4.05 -11.66 -10.12
CA SER A 54 -3.18 -10.50 -10.26
C SER A 54 -3.40 -9.50 -9.11
N VAL A 55 -2.34 -8.77 -8.77
CA VAL A 55 -2.43 -7.74 -7.72
C VAL A 55 -3.16 -6.53 -8.26
N VAL A 56 -4.33 -6.23 -7.68
CA VAL A 56 -5.11 -5.02 -7.94
C VAL A 56 -4.57 -3.86 -7.12
N MET A 57 -4.41 -4.10 -5.82
CA MET A 57 -3.90 -3.12 -4.87
C MET A 57 -3.11 -3.79 -3.77
N ARG A 58 -2.20 -3.03 -3.17
CA ARG A 58 -1.48 -3.45 -1.97
C ARG A 58 -1.30 -2.31 -0.99
N ARG A 59 -1.14 -2.66 0.27
CA ARG A 59 -0.76 -1.72 1.32
C ARG A 59 0.13 -2.42 2.35
N VAL A 60 1.21 -1.77 2.69
CA VAL A 60 2.08 -2.12 3.82
C VAL A 60 1.67 -1.27 5.01
N ASP A 61 1.79 -1.81 6.22
CA ASP A 61 1.47 -1.17 7.49
C ASP A 61 0.00 -1.29 7.91
N GLY A 62 -0.23 -0.99 9.19
CA GLY A 62 -1.56 -0.99 9.79
C GLY A 62 -2.46 0.12 9.26
N MET A 63 -3.76 -0.08 9.42
CA MET A 63 -4.79 0.88 9.03
C MET A 63 -5.74 1.15 10.19
N THR A 64 -6.24 2.37 10.26
CA THR A 64 -7.43 2.71 11.03
C THR A 64 -8.68 2.14 10.34
N VAL A 65 -9.82 2.11 11.02
CA VAL A 65 -11.10 1.67 10.44
C VAL A 65 -11.46 2.51 9.20
N VAL A 66 -11.25 3.83 9.28
CA VAL A 66 -11.55 4.76 8.18
C VAL A 66 -10.64 4.48 6.96
N GLU A 67 -9.34 4.32 7.20
CA GLU A 67 -8.38 3.99 6.13
C GLU A 67 -8.67 2.63 5.49
N MET A 68 -9.05 1.63 6.29
CA MET A 68 -9.47 0.32 5.78
C MET A 68 -10.71 0.43 4.90
N GLY A 69 -11.71 1.21 5.34
CA GLY A 69 -12.91 1.47 4.55
C GLY A 69 -12.57 2.09 3.19
N SER A 70 -11.77 3.15 3.17
CA SER A 70 -11.32 3.79 1.93
C SER A 70 -10.53 2.85 1.03
N PHE A 71 -9.59 2.08 1.61
CA PHE A 71 -8.80 1.09 0.87
C PHE A 71 -9.68 0.03 0.19
N LEU A 72 -10.71 -0.46 0.87
CA LEU A 72 -11.63 -1.44 0.29
C LEU A 72 -12.52 -0.84 -0.80
N ASP A 73 -12.99 0.40 -0.63
CA ASP A 73 -13.79 1.09 -1.64
C ASP A 73 -12.98 1.36 -2.91
N GLU A 74 -11.72 1.82 -2.78
CA GLU A 74 -10.77 1.99 -3.88
C GLU A 74 -10.50 0.65 -4.59
N ALA A 75 -10.23 -0.40 -3.82
CA ALA A 75 -9.93 -1.73 -4.35
C ALA A 75 -11.11 -2.30 -5.16
N ARG A 76 -12.33 -2.12 -4.66
CA ARG A 76 -13.54 -2.54 -5.38
C ARG A 76 -13.70 -1.76 -6.68
N ALA A 77 -13.52 -0.45 -6.67
CA ALA A 77 -13.61 0.38 -7.86
C ALA A 77 -12.58 -0.08 -8.91
N ALA A 78 -11.34 -0.33 -8.51
CA ALA A 78 -10.29 -0.82 -9.40
C ALA A 78 -10.60 -2.22 -9.97
N ALA A 79 -11.07 -3.16 -9.15
CA ALA A 79 -11.41 -4.52 -9.58
C ALA A 79 -12.64 -4.57 -10.50
N THR A 80 -13.58 -3.62 -10.37
CA THR A 80 -14.76 -3.53 -11.25
C THR A 80 -14.53 -2.70 -12.52
N GLY A 81 -13.29 -2.30 -12.80
CA GLY A 81 -12.93 -1.54 -14.00
C GLY A 81 -13.38 -0.08 -13.97
N THR A 82 -13.72 0.46 -12.80
CA THR A 82 -13.97 1.89 -12.64
C THR A 82 -12.68 2.66 -12.93
N ALA A 83 -12.73 3.60 -13.86
CA ALA A 83 -11.57 4.40 -14.21
C ALA A 83 -11.06 5.19 -12.98
N PRO A 84 -9.73 5.29 -12.79
CA PRO A 84 -9.14 6.10 -11.74
C PRO A 84 -9.65 7.55 -11.79
N SER A 85 -9.94 8.12 -10.64
CA SER A 85 -10.52 9.47 -10.54
C SER A 85 -9.50 10.58 -10.83
N SER A 86 -8.21 10.25 -10.85
CA SER A 86 -7.12 11.21 -11.11
C SER A 86 -5.88 10.51 -11.69
N PRO A 87 -4.98 11.29 -12.34
CA PRO A 87 -3.69 10.77 -12.78
C PRO A 87 -2.85 10.19 -11.62
N ALA A 88 -2.89 10.80 -10.45
CA ALA A 88 -2.20 10.31 -9.26
C ALA A 88 -2.70 8.92 -8.84
N GLU A 89 -4.02 8.69 -8.88
CA GLU A 89 -4.62 7.39 -8.58
C GLU A 89 -4.24 6.35 -9.63
N ALA A 90 -4.27 6.70 -10.91
CA ALA A 90 -3.84 5.82 -12.00
C ALA A 90 -2.38 5.36 -11.82
N ALA A 91 -1.48 6.31 -11.52
CA ALA A 91 -0.07 6.02 -11.26
C ALA A 91 0.11 5.14 -10.01
N LEU A 92 -0.67 5.36 -8.96
CA LEU A 92 -0.62 4.56 -7.73
C LEU A 92 -1.07 3.11 -7.96
N LEU A 93 -2.17 2.88 -8.67
CA LEU A 93 -2.65 1.53 -9.01
C LEU A 93 -1.64 0.79 -9.91
N LYS A 94 -1.03 1.51 -10.87
CA LYS A 94 0.06 0.97 -11.69
C LYS A 94 1.26 0.58 -10.83
N ALA A 95 1.64 1.41 -9.85
CA ALA A 95 2.74 1.15 -8.94
C ALA A 95 2.48 -0.09 -8.06
N ASP A 96 1.28 -0.22 -7.50
CA ASP A 96 0.87 -1.38 -6.69
C ASP A 96 0.97 -2.68 -7.50
N ARG A 97 0.51 -2.67 -8.76
CA ARG A 97 0.60 -3.82 -9.66
C ARG A 97 2.05 -4.20 -9.95
N LEU A 98 2.86 -3.23 -10.38
CA LEU A 98 4.28 -3.45 -10.68
C LEU A 98 5.05 -3.99 -9.47
N ASN A 99 4.75 -3.47 -8.29
CA ASN A 99 5.35 -3.96 -7.06
C ASN A 99 4.89 -5.39 -6.74
N GLY A 100 3.61 -5.71 -6.92
CA GLY A 100 3.09 -7.07 -6.81
C GLY A 100 3.74 -8.07 -7.77
N GLU A 101 4.11 -7.60 -8.97
CA GLU A 101 4.85 -8.37 -9.99
C GLU A 101 6.37 -8.46 -9.71
N GLY A 102 6.87 -7.86 -8.63
CA GLY A 102 8.29 -7.82 -8.29
C GLY A 102 9.13 -6.85 -9.12
N LYS A 103 8.52 -6.02 -9.97
CA LYS A 103 9.17 -5.01 -10.81
C LYS A 103 9.49 -3.75 -10.00
N LYS A 104 10.40 -3.89 -9.03
CA LYS A 104 10.64 -2.90 -7.97
C LYS A 104 11.07 -1.52 -8.49
N ALA A 105 11.96 -1.46 -9.48
CA ALA A 105 12.43 -0.19 -10.03
C ALA A 105 11.31 0.56 -10.78
N GLU A 106 10.51 -0.16 -11.57
CA GLU A 106 9.36 0.41 -12.28
C GLU A 106 8.26 0.85 -11.30
N ALA A 107 8.03 0.06 -10.25
CA ALA A 107 7.10 0.40 -9.17
C ALA A 107 7.53 1.69 -8.44
N ALA A 108 8.83 1.82 -8.10
CA ALA A 108 9.35 3.03 -7.47
C ALA A 108 9.14 4.27 -8.33
N ALA A 109 9.38 4.18 -9.64
CA ALA A 109 9.13 5.27 -10.57
C ALA A 109 7.63 5.64 -10.64
N ALA A 110 6.73 4.64 -10.65
CA ALA A 110 5.30 4.88 -10.70
C ALA A 110 4.76 5.44 -9.36
N TYR A 111 5.27 5.00 -8.20
CA TYR A 111 4.94 5.64 -6.91
C TYR A 111 5.42 7.10 -6.87
N ARG A 112 6.62 7.40 -7.38
CA ARG A 112 7.11 8.78 -7.47
C ARG A 112 6.18 9.62 -8.35
N GLU A 113 5.81 9.11 -9.53
CA GLU A 113 4.83 9.76 -10.42
C GLU A 113 3.51 10.05 -9.71
N ALA A 114 2.98 9.10 -8.93
CA ALA A 114 1.77 9.30 -8.14
C ALA A 114 1.90 10.44 -7.12
N LEU A 115 3.04 10.52 -6.43
CA LEU A 115 3.33 11.56 -5.44
C LEU A 115 3.49 12.94 -6.08
N ASP A 116 4.13 13.02 -7.24
CA ASP A 116 4.34 14.27 -7.99
C ASP A 116 3.02 14.84 -8.52
N GLN A 117 2.06 13.98 -8.88
CA GLN A 117 0.73 14.36 -9.37
C GLN A 117 -0.31 14.49 -8.27
N ALA A 118 0.04 14.16 -7.01
CA ALA A 118 -0.87 14.14 -5.88
C ALA A 118 -1.35 15.54 -5.50
N PRO A 119 -2.67 15.82 -5.56
CA PRO A 119 -3.20 17.09 -5.08
C PRO A 119 -3.02 17.24 -3.55
N ALA A 120 -3.15 18.47 -3.06
CA ALA A 120 -3.14 18.72 -1.63
C ALA A 120 -4.27 17.94 -0.94
N GLY A 121 -3.95 17.26 0.17
CA GLY A 121 -4.92 16.47 0.92
C GLY A 121 -5.36 15.16 0.26
N TRP A 122 -4.66 14.69 -0.77
CA TRP A 122 -4.96 13.41 -1.41
C TRP A 122 -4.87 12.25 -0.41
N PRO A 123 -5.97 11.52 -0.13
CA PRO A 123 -5.99 10.54 0.95
C PRO A 123 -4.96 9.42 0.81
N PRO A 124 -4.67 8.87 -0.41
CA PRO A 124 -3.68 7.82 -0.57
C PRO A 124 -2.22 8.27 -0.46
N TYR A 125 -1.93 9.58 -0.29
CA TYR A 125 -0.57 10.11 -0.28
C TYR A 125 0.35 9.38 0.70
N GLY A 126 -0.12 9.17 1.94
CA GLY A 126 0.66 8.46 2.97
C GLY A 126 0.99 7.02 2.58
N ARG A 127 0.04 6.32 1.96
CA ARG A 127 0.24 4.96 1.44
C ARG A 127 1.34 4.91 0.37
N ALA A 128 1.29 5.85 -0.57
CA ALA A 128 2.29 5.93 -1.64
C ALA A 128 3.70 6.24 -1.10
N VAL A 129 3.80 7.16 -0.13
CA VAL A 129 5.08 7.50 0.54
C VAL A 129 5.65 6.27 1.24
N VAL A 130 4.87 5.57 2.05
CA VAL A 130 5.34 4.39 2.80
C VAL A 130 5.80 3.28 1.84
N ALA A 131 5.03 3.00 0.79
CA ALA A 131 5.41 2.00 -0.20
C ALA A 131 6.74 2.34 -0.91
N LEU A 132 6.93 3.60 -1.31
CA LEU A 132 8.16 4.04 -1.97
C LEU A 132 9.37 4.03 -1.02
N LEU A 133 9.18 4.37 0.25
CA LEU A 133 10.24 4.27 1.26
C LEU A 133 10.73 2.84 1.42
N PHE A 134 9.82 1.87 1.55
CA PHE A 134 10.19 0.46 1.63
C PHE A 134 10.93 -0.02 0.37
N LEU A 135 10.51 0.43 -0.82
CA LEU A 135 11.24 0.10 -2.05
C LEU A 135 12.65 0.67 -2.08
N HIS A 136 12.84 1.91 -1.65
CA HIS A 136 14.18 2.51 -1.54
C HIS A 136 15.07 1.75 -0.54
N GLN A 137 14.52 1.36 0.62
CA GLN A 137 15.26 0.54 1.59
C GLN A 137 15.66 -0.82 1.01
N MET A 138 14.73 -1.52 0.33
CA MET A 138 15.02 -2.82 -0.28
C MET A 138 16.02 -2.77 -1.45
N GLN A 139 16.25 -1.59 -2.02
CA GLN A 139 17.19 -1.36 -3.11
C GLN A 139 18.49 -0.70 -2.63
N ASP A 140 18.69 -0.56 -1.32
CA ASP A 140 19.82 0.16 -0.70
C ASP A 140 19.97 1.61 -1.18
N GLU A 141 18.84 2.23 -1.61
CA GLU A 141 18.78 3.60 -2.10
C GLU A 141 18.54 4.60 -0.95
N ASN A 142 19.31 4.49 0.13
CA ASN A 142 19.11 5.22 1.38
C ASN A 142 19.01 6.73 1.21
N ALA A 143 19.84 7.31 0.34
CA ALA A 143 19.80 8.75 0.08
C ALA A 143 18.45 9.20 -0.50
N LYS A 144 17.83 8.40 -1.38
CA LYS A 144 16.51 8.68 -1.94
C LYS A 144 15.42 8.52 -0.88
N GLY A 145 15.52 7.46 -0.06
CA GLY A 145 14.58 7.24 1.05
C GLY A 145 14.58 8.41 2.06
N LEU A 146 15.78 8.87 2.46
CA LEU A 146 15.91 10.01 3.36
C LEU A 146 15.36 11.31 2.75
N ALA A 147 15.63 11.55 1.46
CA ALA A 147 15.11 12.72 0.75
C ALA A 147 13.56 12.70 0.69
N LEU A 148 12.98 11.55 0.35
CA LEU A 148 11.54 11.34 0.32
C LEU A 148 10.89 11.57 1.70
N ALA A 149 11.49 11.02 2.77
CA ALA A 149 10.97 11.21 4.12
C ALA A 149 10.94 12.70 4.50
N ARG A 150 12.01 13.44 4.24
CA ARG A 150 12.09 14.89 4.52
C ARG A 150 11.06 15.69 3.73
N GLU A 151 10.83 15.34 2.47
CA GLU A 151 9.81 15.96 1.61
C GLU A 151 8.39 15.70 2.10
N ALA A 152 8.11 14.45 2.49
CA ALA A 152 6.75 14.00 2.77
C ALA A 152 6.26 14.32 4.18
N LEU A 153 7.14 14.32 5.20
CA LEU A 153 6.77 14.46 6.61
C LEU A 153 5.87 15.68 6.90
N PRO A 154 6.12 16.88 6.34
CA PRO A 154 5.24 18.03 6.57
C PRO A 154 3.79 17.82 6.10
N ARG A 155 3.60 17.03 5.03
CA ARG A 155 2.27 16.72 4.47
C ARG A 155 1.57 15.58 5.22
N LEU A 156 2.31 14.76 5.96
CA LEU A 156 1.82 13.58 6.68
C LEU A 156 1.45 13.86 8.13
N SER A 157 1.65 15.08 8.62
CA SER A 157 1.43 15.43 10.04
C SER A 157 0.04 14.99 10.51
N GLY A 158 0.01 14.27 11.65
CA GLY A 158 -1.23 13.74 12.23
C GLY A 158 -1.77 12.45 11.62
N SER A 159 -1.10 11.84 10.65
CA SER A 159 -1.49 10.56 10.05
C SER A 159 -0.65 9.39 10.59
N SER A 160 -1.17 8.15 10.49
CA SER A 160 -0.39 6.95 10.82
C SER A 160 0.86 6.82 9.96
N ALA A 161 0.78 7.23 8.70
CA ALA A 161 1.90 7.22 7.75
C ALA A 161 3.06 8.14 8.18
N SER A 162 2.83 9.17 9.01
CA SER A 162 3.91 10.05 9.51
C SER A 162 4.93 9.30 10.35
N VAL A 163 4.47 8.36 11.17
CA VAL A 163 5.35 7.53 12.02
C VAL A 163 6.21 6.61 11.16
N MET A 164 5.60 5.98 10.15
CA MET A 164 6.31 5.09 9.23
C MET A 164 7.30 5.85 8.35
N ALA A 165 6.93 7.04 7.88
CA ALA A 165 7.83 7.89 7.09
C ALA A 165 9.01 8.40 7.93
N ALA A 166 8.79 8.77 9.19
CA ALA A 166 9.86 9.17 10.09
C ALA A 166 10.82 8.01 10.38
N ARG A 167 10.30 6.82 10.67
CA ARG A 167 11.09 5.61 10.89
C ARG A 167 11.89 5.25 9.62
N GLY A 168 11.22 5.15 8.47
CA GLY A 168 11.89 4.84 7.21
C GLY A 168 12.97 5.84 6.85
N GLY A 169 12.78 7.13 7.15
CA GLY A 169 13.82 8.15 7.00
C GLY A 169 15.02 7.94 7.93
N LEU A 170 14.79 7.48 9.16
CA LEU A 170 15.87 7.15 10.11
C LEU A 170 16.63 5.89 9.68
N ASP A 171 15.91 4.88 9.19
CA ASP A 171 16.54 3.64 8.69
C ASP A 171 17.39 3.88 7.42
N CYS A 172 17.16 5.00 6.72
CA CYS A 172 17.92 5.45 5.55
C CYS A 172 19.04 6.45 5.89
N ALA A 173 19.20 6.87 7.15
CA ALA A 173 20.18 7.88 7.55
C ALA A 173 21.52 7.26 7.94
#